data_5c9f1eb9f5646bb3e89bdba0bb11958f
#
_entry.id   5c9f1eb9f5646bb3e89bdba0bb11958f
#
_cell.length_a   1.000
_cell.length_b   1.000
_cell.length_c   1.000
_cell.angle_alpha   90.00
_cell.angle_beta   90.00
_cell.angle_gamma   90.00
#
_symmetry.space_group_name_H-M   'P 1'
#
loop_
_entity.id
_entity.type
_entity.pdbx_description
1 polymer ?
#
loop_
_entity_poly.entity_id
_entity_poly.type
_entity_poly.pdbx_seq_one_letter_code
_entity_poly.pdbx_strand_id
1 'polypeptide(L)'
;LSNFSKSQMEECLKYGEFISLQSMYNMLERDLEKDEIPFCKEKGIGIIPYSPLASGVLTGKYDKQTKFRDWRGKGILGHFSGEIYESHIDKVEKLKSFASNYGKKVYHLAINWLLAQEGISTAIVGAKKAVQVQDNQQATGWEISEEDMKNINELLAT
;
A
#
# COMPACT_ATOMS: atom_id res chain seq x y z
N LEU A 1 2.24 -0.30 18.24
CA LEU A 1 3.26 -1.27 17.87
C LEU A 1 3.70 -1.05 16.42
N SER A 2 4.85 -1.58 16.00
CA SER A 2 5.32 -1.45 14.62
C SER A 2 5.94 -2.77 14.13
N ASN A 3 5.46 -3.27 12.98
CA ASN A 3 5.90 -4.50 12.33
C ASN A 3 5.81 -5.75 13.22
N PHE A 4 4.81 -5.80 14.08
CA PHE A 4 4.55 -6.96 14.94
C PHE A 4 3.66 -7.96 14.19
N SER A 5 4.00 -9.24 14.30
CA SER A 5 3.13 -10.33 13.86
C SER A 5 1.96 -10.50 14.82
N LYS A 6 0.91 -11.22 14.37
CA LYS A 6 -0.22 -11.59 15.22
C LYS A 6 0.23 -12.18 16.55
N SER A 7 1.15 -13.17 16.53
CA SER A 7 1.64 -13.83 17.75
C SER A 7 2.36 -12.87 18.70
N GLN A 8 3.13 -11.91 18.17
CA GLN A 8 3.78 -10.88 18.97
C GLN A 8 2.76 -9.91 19.58
N MET A 9 1.71 -9.56 18.84
CA MET A 9 0.63 -8.73 19.35
C MET A 9 -0.16 -9.44 20.46
N GLU A 10 -0.45 -10.73 20.30
CA GLU A 10 -1.09 -11.56 21.34
C GLU A 10 -0.27 -11.59 22.62
N GLU A 11 1.07 -11.71 22.51
CA GLU A 11 1.95 -11.65 23.65
C GLU A 11 1.93 -10.29 24.34
N CYS A 12 2.00 -9.18 23.59
CA CYS A 12 1.95 -7.83 24.12
C CYS A 12 0.65 -7.55 24.90
N LEU A 13 -0.50 -8.05 24.43
CA LEU A 13 -1.78 -7.85 25.08
C LEU A 13 -1.86 -8.46 26.49
N LYS A 14 -0.98 -9.39 26.85
CA LYS A 14 -0.87 -9.91 28.24
C LYS A 14 -0.31 -8.88 29.22
N TYR A 15 0.39 -7.86 28.73
CA TYR A 15 1.09 -6.86 29.54
C TYR A 15 0.43 -5.50 29.50
N GLY A 16 -0.45 -5.26 28.52
CA GLY A 16 -1.16 -4.00 28.40
C GLY A 16 -1.85 -3.83 27.06
N GLU A 17 -2.72 -2.84 26.98
CA GLU A 17 -3.46 -2.50 25.77
C GLU A 17 -2.64 -1.60 24.84
N PHE A 18 -2.86 -1.72 23.55
CA PHE A 18 -2.39 -0.81 22.50
C PHE A 18 -3.49 -0.60 21.46
N ILE A 19 -3.50 0.55 20.83
CA ILE A 19 -4.61 0.97 19.97
C ILE A 19 -4.26 0.97 18.49
N SER A 20 -2.97 0.78 18.12
CA SER A 20 -2.57 0.81 16.72
C SER A 20 -1.38 -0.10 16.40
N LEU A 21 -1.42 -0.65 15.19
CA LEU A 21 -0.32 -1.33 14.52
C LEU A 21 0.16 -0.49 13.34
N GLN A 22 1.46 -0.18 13.29
CA GLN A 22 2.09 0.42 12.13
C GLN A 22 2.91 -0.63 11.39
N SER A 23 2.51 -0.97 10.15
CA SER A 23 3.20 -1.98 9.33
C SER A 23 3.20 -1.59 7.86
N MET A 24 4.09 -2.20 7.07
CA MET A 24 4.10 -1.99 5.63
C MET A 24 2.88 -2.67 5.01
N TYR A 25 2.07 -1.89 4.28
CA TYR A 25 0.93 -2.42 3.55
C TYR A 25 0.59 -1.51 2.36
N ASN A 26 0.41 -2.09 1.20
CA ASN A 26 0.05 -1.41 -0.03
C ASN A 26 -0.43 -2.44 -1.08
N MET A 27 -0.83 -1.98 -2.26
CA MET A 27 -1.34 -2.84 -3.34
C MET A 27 -0.40 -4.00 -3.75
N LEU A 28 0.93 -3.87 -3.55
CA LEU A 28 1.93 -4.87 -3.94
C LEU A 28 2.44 -5.70 -2.75
N GLU A 29 2.19 -5.26 -1.52
CA GLU A 29 2.64 -5.85 -0.26
C GLU A 29 1.42 -6.14 0.61
N ARG A 30 0.81 -7.31 0.43
CA ARG A 30 -0.50 -7.65 0.99
C ARG A 30 -0.46 -8.72 2.08
N ASP A 31 0.71 -9.08 2.58
CA ASP A 31 0.85 -10.18 3.55
C ASP A 31 0.07 -9.96 4.84
N LEU A 32 -0.13 -8.71 5.27
CA LEU A 32 -0.92 -8.39 6.47
C LEU A 32 -2.39 -8.86 6.40
N GLU A 33 -2.91 -9.12 5.21
CA GLU A 33 -4.29 -9.59 5.02
C GLU A 33 -4.53 -10.99 5.55
N LYS A 34 -3.46 -11.80 5.75
CA LYS A 34 -3.55 -13.19 6.18
C LYS A 34 -3.92 -13.29 7.67
N ASP A 35 -3.24 -12.55 8.51
CA ASP A 35 -3.32 -12.71 9.96
C ASP A 35 -3.48 -11.37 10.71
N GLU A 36 -2.69 -10.35 10.40
CA GLU A 36 -2.59 -9.12 11.18
C GLU A 36 -3.84 -8.25 11.04
N ILE A 37 -4.35 -8.05 9.82
CA ILE A 37 -5.57 -7.24 9.59
C ILE A 37 -6.79 -7.89 10.26
N PRO A 38 -7.08 -9.20 10.06
CA PRO A 38 -8.18 -9.88 10.77
C PRO A 38 -8.06 -9.79 12.29
N PHE A 39 -6.85 -9.98 12.82
CA PHE A 39 -6.60 -9.89 14.25
C PHE A 39 -6.83 -8.47 14.81
N CYS A 40 -6.28 -7.47 14.14
CA CYS A 40 -6.45 -6.07 14.53
C CYS A 40 -7.93 -5.68 14.53
N LYS A 41 -8.67 -6.11 13.51
CA LYS A 41 -10.12 -5.89 13.42
C LYS A 41 -10.86 -6.52 14.61
N GLU A 42 -10.57 -7.79 14.92
CA GLU A 42 -11.18 -8.50 16.05
C GLU A 42 -10.94 -7.78 17.39
N LYS A 43 -9.75 -7.21 17.56
CA LYS A 43 -9.32 -6.55 18.81
C LYS A 43 -9.61 -5.03 18.84
N GLY A 44 -10.17 -4.45 17.78
CA GLY A 44 -10.41 -3.01 17.70
C GLY A 44 -9.13 -2.18 17.61
N ILE A 45 -8.05 -2.76 17.06
CA ILE A 45 -6.75 -2.12 16.87
C ILE A 45 -6.72 -1.50 15.47
N GLY A 46 -6.49 -0.18 15.39
CA GLY A 46 -6.37 0.52 14.12
C GLY A 46 -5.04 0.23 13.43
N ILE A 47 -5.05 0.15 12.09
CA ILE A 47 -3.82 -0.04 11.31
C ILE A 47 -3.42 1.27 10.66
N ILE A 48 -2.12 1.60 10.75
CA ILE A 48 -1.50 2.82 10.22
C ILE A 48 -0.40 2.41 9.21
N PRO A 49 -0.74 2.07 7.96
CA PRO A 49 0.24 1.59 7.00
C PRO A 49 1.28 2.64 6.63
N TYR A 50 2.53 2.18 6.50
CA TYR A 50 3.59 2.95 5.85
C TYR A 50 3.92 2.38 4.46
N SER A 51 4.67 3.14 3.65
CA SER A 51 5.01 2.80 2.26
C SER A 51 3.80 2.55 1.33
N PRO A 52 2.74 3.36 1.37
CA PRO A 52 1.53 3.15 0.57
C PRO A 52 1.78 3.17 -0.94
N LEU A 53 2.90 3.74 -1.37
CA LEU A 53 3.31 3.81 -2.78
C LEU A 53 4.43 2.82 -3.14
N ALA A 54 4.64 1.76 -2.34
CA ALA A 54 5.66 0.73 -2.57
C ALA A 54 7.02 1.35 -2.94
N SER A 55 7.52 2.25 -2.06
CA SER A 55 8.77 3.01 -2.27
C SER A 55 8.86 3.72 -3.62
N GLY A 56 7.71 4.08 -4.17
CA GLY A 56 7.57 4.85 -5.40
C GLY A 56 7.21 4.04 -6.63
N VAL A 57 7.13 2.72 -6.60
CA VAL A 57 6.71 1.89 -7.74
C VAL A 57 5.28 2.25 -8.16
N LEU A 58 4.36 2.37 -7.21
CA LEU A 58 2.96 2.75 -7.43
C LEU A 58 2.76 4.23 -7.85
N THR A 59 3.85 5.00 -8.03
CA THR A 59 3.72 6.36 -8.60
C THR A 59 3.47 6.37 -10.09
N GLY A 60 3.72 5.25 -10.78
CA GLY A 60 3.58 5.11 -12.23
C GLY A 60 4.63 5.84 -13.06
N LYS A 61 5.71 6.33 -12.43
CA LYS A 61 6.80 7.07 -13.10
C LYS A 61 7.95 6.17 -13.57
N TYR A 62 7.97 4.90 -13.15
CA TYR A 62 9.02 3.95 -13.48
C TYR A 62 8.55 2.98 -14.57
N ASP A 63 9.51 2.46 -15.32
CA ASP A 63 9.35 1.43 -16.34
C ASP A 63 10.28 0.22 -16.09
N LYS A 64 10.18 -0.83 -16.91
CA LYS A 64 10.99 -2.05 -16.77
C LYS A 64 12.50 -1.82 -16.95
N GLN A 65 12.91 -0.73 -17.61
CA GLN A 65 14.30 -0.39 -17.86
C GLN A 65 14.89 0.50 -16.76
N THR A 66 14.07 0.95 -15.81
CA THR A 66 14.49 1.84 -14.74
C THR A 66 15.53 1.17 -13.85
N LYS A 67 16.71 1.81 -13.73
CA LYS A 67 17.79 1.37 -12.84
C LYS A 67 17.87 2.28 -11.63
N PHE A 68 17.66 1.71 -10.46
CA PHE A 68 17.79 2.44 -9.21
C PHE A 68 19.25 2.58 -8.79
N ARG A 69 19.68 3.81 -8.47
CA ARG A 69 21.04 4.11 -7.99
C ARG A 69 21.13 4.24 -6.47
N ASP A 70 20.01 4.12 -5.78
CA ASP A 70 19.91 4.16 -4.33
C ASP A 70 19.75 2.75 -3.73
N TRP A 71 19.33 2.65 -2.47
CA TRP A 71 19.15 1.40 -1.75
C TRP A 71 18.22 0.40 -2.46
N ARG A 72 17.28 0.87 -3.29
CA ARG A 72 16.36 0.01 -4.06
C ARG A 72 17.11 -0.86 -5.08
N GLY A 73 18.17 -0.31 -5.67
CA GLY A 73 19.03 -1.05 -6.62
C GLY A 73 20.05 -1.98 -5.95
N LYS A 74 20.12 -2.02 -4.61
CA LYS A 74 21.08 -2.85 -3.86
C LYS A 74 20.57 -4.28 -3.59
N GLY A 75 19.40 -4.66 -4.10
CA GLY A 75 18.84 -6.01 -3.92
C GLY A 75 18.40 -6.37 -2.49
N ILE A 76 18.37 -5.39 -1.57
CA ILE A 76 18.01 -5.61 -0.15
C ILE A 76 16.53 -6.05 -0.03
N LEU A 77 15.69 -5.52 -0.89
CA LEU A 77 14.29 -5.95 -1.04
C LEU A 77 14.14 -6.41 -2.50
N GLY A 78 13.81 -7.67 -2.72
CA GLY A 78 13.72 -8.28 -4.05
C GLY A 78 12.72 -7.65 -5.05
N HIS A 79 12.02 -6.60 -4.64
CA HIS A 79 10.92 -5.96 -5.39
C HIS A 79 11.36 -4.96 -6.47
N PHE A 80 12.66 -4.65 -6.59
CA PHE A 80 13.15 -3.57 -7.46
C PHE A 80 14.04 -4.05 -8.61
N SER A 81 14.07 -5.36 -8.87
CA SER A 81 14.83 -5.96 -9.97
C SER A 81 14.24 -7.30 -10.42
N GLY A 82 14.59 -7.73 -11.62
CA GLY A 82 14.18 -9.02 -12.18
C GLY A 82 12.67 -9.13 -12.43
N GLU A 83 12.19 -10.35 -12.54
CA GLU A 83 10.80 -10.68 -12.91
C GLU A 83 9.76 -10.10 -11.94
N ILE A 84 10.06 -10.03 -10.65
CA ILE A 84 9.16 -9.44 -9.65
C ILE A 84 8.93 -7.97 -9.94
N TYR A 85 9.99 -7.21 -10.20
CA TYR A 85 9.88 -5.80 -10.54
C TYR A 85 9.10 -5.59 -11.85
N GLU A 86 9.38 -6.39 -12.87
CA GLU A 86 8.69 -6.33 -14.16
C GLU A 86 7.20 -6.62 -14.00
N SER A 87 6.83 -7.63 -13.21
CA SER A 87 5.43 -7.93 -12.86
C SER A 87 4.76 -6.75 -12.16
N HIS A 88 5.45 -6.11 -11.20
CA HIS A 88 4.92 -4.92 -10.54
C HIS A 88 4.68 -3.77 -11.52
N ILE A 89 5.57 -3.54 -12.48
CA ILE A 89 5.38 -2.50 -13.51
C ILE A 89 4.18 -2.85 -14.39
N ASP A 90 4.01 -4.11 -14.79
CA ASP A 90 2.85 -4.53 -15.58
C ASP A 90 1.53 -4.30 -14.84
N LYS A 91 1.49 -4.60 -13.54
CA LYS A 91 0.34 -4.29 -12.68
C LYS A 91 0.08 -2.78 -12.61
N VAL A 92 1.12 -1.97 -12.42
CA VAL A 92 1.00 -0.51 -12.38
C VAL A 92 0.47 0.06 -13.69
N GLU A 93 0.90 -0.45 -14.85
CA GLU A 93 0.38 0.00 -16.16
C GLU A 93 -1.13 -0.29 -16.29
N LYS A 94 -1.58 -1.46 -15.84
CA LYS A 94 -3.02 -1.77 -15.83
C LYS A 94 -3.80 -0.90 -14.82
N LEU A 95 -3.23 -0.64 -13.64
CA LEU A 95 -3.83 0.23 -12.63
C LEU A 95 -3.99 1.70 -13.10
N LYS A 96 -3.15 2.17 -14.02
CA LYS A 96 -3.30 3.50 -14.63
C LYS A 96 -4.64 3.64 -15.36
N SER A 97 -5.11 2.57 -16.01
CA SER A 97 -6.41 2.57 -16.71
C SER A 97 -7.56 2.76 -15.71
N PHE A 98 -7.55 2.02 -14.58
CA PHE A 98 -8.55 2.22 -13.53
C PHE A 98 -8.50 3.65 -12.97
N ALA A 99 -7.31 4.17 -12.66
CA ALA A 99 -7.18 5.53 -12.16
C ALA A 99 -7.74 6.58 -13.14
N SER A 100 -7.52 6.39 -14.44
CA SER A 100 -8.00 7.32 -15.48
C SER A 100 -9.52 7.39 -15.57
N ASN A 101 -10.25 6.30 -15.27
CA ASN A 101 -11.72 6.29 -15.23
C ASN A 101 -12.28 7.30 -14.22
N TYR A 102 -11.53 7.59 -13.16
CA TYR A 102 -11.85 8.55 -12.11
C TYR A 102 -11.19 9.93 -12.33
N GLY A 103 -10.52 10.16 -13.47
CA GLY A 103 -9.72 11.37 -13.71
C GLY A 103 -8.56 11.53 -12.71
N LYS A 104 -8.04 10.43 -12.19
CA LYS A 104 -7.00 10.38 -11.16
C LYS A 104 -5.71 9.77 -11.70
N LYS A 105 -4.61 9.98 -10.97
CA LYS A 105 -3.33 9.32 -11.23
C LYS A 105 -3.25 8.01 -10.43
N VAL A 106 -2.41 7.06 -10.88
CA VAL A 106 -2.30 5.74 -10.26
C VAL A 106 -1.93 5.81 -8.76
N TYR A 107 -1.13 6.77 -8.34
CA TYR A 107 -0.80 6.92 -6.92
C TYR A 107 -1.98 7.47 -6.08
N HIS A 108 -2.90 8.25 -6.66
CA HIS A 108 -4.15 8.58 -5.99
C HIS A 108 -5.02 7.34 -5.80
N LEU A 109 -5.11 6.50 -6.85
CA LEU A 109 -5.80 5.21 -6.77
C LEU A 109 -5.18 4.32 -5.68
N ALA A 110 -3.85 4.20 -5.65
CA ALA A 110 -3.15 3.36 -4.66
C ALA A 110 -3.41 3.81 -3.22
N ILE A 111 -3.39 5.11 -2.95
CA ILE A 111 -3.69 5.65 -1.62
C ILE A 111 -5.19 5.46 -1.30
N ASN A 112 -6.09 5.74 -2.25
CA ASN A 112 -7.54 5.57 -2.05
C ASN A 112 -7.90 4.11 -1.77
N TRP A 113 -7.36 3.17 -2.58
CA TRP A 113 -7.54 1.74 -2.39
C TRP A 113 -7.11 1.30 -0.98
N LEU A 114 -5.95 1.78 -0.52
CA LEU A 114 -5.43 1.48 0.81
C LEU A 114 -6.36 1.99 1.91
N LEU A 115 -6.84 3.23 1.80
CA LEU A 115 -7.76 3.83 2.77
C LEU A 115 -9.15 3.17 2.76
N ALA A 116 -9.53 2.53 1.65
CA ALA A 116 -10.80 1.78 1.54
C ALA A 116 -10.73 0.37 2.17
N GLN A 117 -9.53 -0.10 2.56
CA GLN A 117 -9.43 -1.41 3.21
C GLN A 117 -9.93 -1.35 4.65
N GLU A 118 -10.65 -2.37 5.04
CA GLU A 118 -11.22 -2.46 6.40
C GLU A 118 -10.12 -2.52 7.46
N GLY A 119 -10.29 -1.77 8.56
CA GLY A 119 -9.32 -1.69 9.65
C GLY A 119 -8.19 -0.68 9.44
N ILE A 120 -8.09 -0.07 8.25
CA ILE A 120 -7.11 0.98 7.99
C ILE A 120 -7.62 2.32 8.53
N SER A 121 -6.90 2.89 9.48
CA SER A 121 -7.27 4.17 10.14
C SER A 121 -6.75 5.39 9.38
N THR A 122 -5.58 5.28 8.78
CA THR A 122 -4.92 6.35 8.02
C THR A 122 -3.78 5.76 7.21
N ALA A 123 -3.10 6.55 6.36
CA ALA A 123 -1.93 6.12 5.60
C ALA A 123 -0.77 7.11 5.77
N ILE A 124 0.44 6.61 6.01
CA ILE A 124 1.66 7.43 6.10
C ILE A 124 2.24 7.60 4.70
N VAL A 125 1.94 8.73 4.07
CA VAL A 125 2.41 9.03 2.71
C VAL A 125 3.62 9.96 2.74
N GLY A 126 4.74 9.50 2.17
CA GLY A 126 5.96 10.30 2.06
C GLY A 126 5.81 11.44 1.04
N ALA A 127 6.32 12.63 1.39
CA ALA A 127 6.43 13.77 0.49
C ALA A 127 7.73 14.53 0.73
N LYS A 128 8.38 14.99 -0.34
CA LYS A 128 9.60 15.80 -0.29
C LYS A 128 9.36 17.28 -0.59
N LYS A 129 8.18 17.63 -1.10
CA LYS A 129 7.79 18.98 -1.50
C LYS A 129 6.34 19.25 -1.11
N ALA A 130 6.00 20.49 -0.76
CA ALA A 130 4.64 20.88 -0.40
C ALA A 130 3.60 20.51 -1.48
N VAL A 131 3.94 20.70 -2.76
CA VAL A 131 3.07 20.32 -3.87
C VAL A 131 2.71 18.84 -3.88
N GLN A 132 3.58 17.96 -3.40
CA GLN A 132 3.27 16.51 -3.30
C GLN A 132 2.27 16.23 -2.18
N VAL A 133 2.30 17.00 -1.09
CA VAL A 133 1.29 16.87 -0.01
C VAL A 133 -0.08 17.26 -0.55
N GLN A 134 -0.17 18.41 -1.25
CA GLN A 134 -1.42 18.88 -1.87
C GLN A 134 -1.93 17.89 -2.93
N ASP A 135 -1.04 17.30 -3.73
CA ASP A 135 -1.39 16.34 -4.75
C ASP A 135 -1.85 15.01 -4.15
N ASN A 136 -1.15 14.50 -3.12
CA ASN A 136 -1.56 13.28 -2.40
C ASN A 136 -2.97 13.40 -1.76
N GLN A 137 -3.36 14.60 -1.33
CA GLN A 137 -4.70 14.85 -0.78
C GLN A 137 -5.82 14.55 -1.81
N GLN A 138 -5.53 14.63 -3.10
CA GLN A 138 -6.49 14.27 -4.15
C GLN A 138 -6.82 12.77 -4.20
N ALA A 139 -6.14 11.95 -3.41
CA ALA A 139 -6.49 10.54 -3.20
C ALA A 139 -7.77 10.37 -2.36
N THR A 140 -8.25 11.41 -1.69
CA THR A 140 -9.45 11.38 -0.84
C THR A 140 -10.63 12.12 -1.51
N GLY A 141 -11.83 11.95 -0.94
CA GLY A 141 -13.04 12.65 -1.42
C GLY A 141 -13.70 12.03 -2.65
N TRP A 142 -13.36 10.79 -2.97
CA TRP A 142 -13.99 9.97 -4.00
C TRP A 142 -13.87 8.48 -3.62
N GLU A 143 -14.67 7.63 -4.24
CA GLU A 143 -14.72 6.20 -3.92
C GLU A 143 -14.48 5.37 -5.18
N ILE A 144 -13.73 4.27 -5.02
CA ILE A 144 -13.58 3.23 -6.04
C ILE A 144 -14.88 2.43 -6.05
N SER A 145 -15.48 2.19 -7.21
CA SER A 145 -16.69 1.37 -7.31
C SER A 145 -16.41 -0.07 -6.83
N GLU A 146 -17.44 -0.77 -6.35
CA GLU A 146 -17.32 -2.17 -5.92
C GLU A 146 -16.80 -3.07 -7.04
N GLU A 147 -17.25 -2.83 -8.27
CA GLU A 147 -16.81 -3.55 -9.47
C GLU A 147 -15.32 -3.33 -9.73
N ASP A 148 -14.86 -2.06 -9.74
CA ASP A 148 -13.44 -1.74 -9.93
C ASP A 148 -12.59 -2.23 -8.77
N MET A 149 -13.08 -2.17 -7.52
CA MET A 149 -12.37 -2.71 -6.36
C MET A 149 -12.12 -4.23 -6.52
N LYS A 150 -13.14 -4.97 -6.97
CA LYS A 150 -13.02 -6.40 -7.27
C LYS A 150 -12.00 -6.67 -8.37
N ASN A 151 -12.13 -5.96 -9.50
CA ASN A 151 -11.24 -6.13 -10.65
C ASN A 151 -9.77 -5.76 -10.31
N ILE A 152 -9.57 -4.72 -9.52
CA ILE A 152 -8.24 -4.34 -8.99
C ILE A 152 -7.68 -5.46 -8.11
N ASN A 153 -8.47 -6.00 -7.19
CA ASN A 153 -8.02 -7.07 -6.30
C ASN A 153 -7.67 -8.35 -7.07
N GLU A 154 -8.45 -8.72 -8.09
CA GLU A 154 -8.15 -9.84 -8.98
C GLU A 154 -6.85 -9.61 -9.77
N LEU A 155 -6.63 -8.40 -10.30
CA LEU A 155 -5.37 -8.03 -10.95
C LEU A 155 -4.16 -8.15 -10.02
N LEU A 156 -4.32 -7.75 -8.75
CA LEU A 156 -3.22 -7.77 -7.78
C LEU A 156 -2.88 -9.19 -7.30
N ALA A 157 -3.83 -10.12 -7.34
CA ALA A 157 -3.65 -11.51 -6.92
C ALA A 157 -2.85 -12.37 -7.92
N THR A 158 -2.72 -11.92 -9.18
CA THR A 158 -1.91 -12.57 -10.24
C THR A 158 -0.44 -12.22 -10.12
#